data_6d4fe8a650cc3dad2eb94043881e415e
#
_entry.id   6d4fe8a650cc3dad2eb94043881e415e
#
_cell.length_a   1.000
_cell.length_b   1.000
_cell.length_c   1.000
_cell.angle_alpha   90.00
_cell.angle_beta   90.00
_cell.angle_gamma   90.00
#
_symmetry.space_group_name_H-M   'P 1'
#
loop_
_entity.id
_entity.type
_entity.pdbx_description
1 polymer ?
#
loop_
_entity_poly.entity_id
_entity_poly.type
_entity_poly.pdbx_seq_one_letter_code
_entity_poly.pdbx_strand_id
1 'polypeptide(L)'
;MKRISVVVPTYNEELNIQMVYDRVTAVFRESLPQYELELLFIDNASQDQTQVLIEALCQSHSNVRAIFNARNFGFSRSTFYGLTQATGDCAILLFADLQDPPDIIPDFVKKWESGAGVVVGIKQSSSESPIMYRIRSLYYRFISVISDITQFPQFDGFGLYDRKFLEVIRGLGDSLPYLRGIVSELGFHIECITYHQQVRERGKSHFNFLKMYDVAMLGITSYSRAAMRIATFMGMGIGGISIIIALYTLIRKLLAWNSFPVGSAAISIGVFFL
;
A
#
# COMPACT_ATOMS: atom_id res chain seq x y z
N MET A 1 6.09 31.82 3.46
CA MET A 1 5.06 31.02 4.13
C MET A 1 5.35 29.58 3.71
N LYS A 2 5.36 28.60 4.64
CA LYS A 2 5.51 27.20 4.25
C LYS A 2 4.22 26.70 3.61
N ARG A 3 4.37 25.82 2.61
CA ARG A 3 3.24 25.21 1.90
C ARG A 3 3.07 23.76 2.34
N ILE A 4 1.84 23.34 2.55
CA ILE A 4 1.46 21.96 2.84
C ILE A 4 0.59 21.47 1.71
N SER A 5 1.00 20.34 1.08
CA SER A 5 0.21 19.67 0.06
C SER A 5 -0.68 18.61 0.71
N VAL A 6 -1.97 18.66 0.50
CA VAL A 6 -2.89 17.58 0.84
C VAL A 6 -3.18 16.80 -0.45
N VAL A 7 -2.69 15.57 -0.52
CA VAL A 7 -2.83 14.69 -1.69
C VAL A 7 -4.01 13.76 -1.47
N VAL A 8 -4.96 13.79 -2.40
CA VAL A 8 -6.22 13.06 -2.31
C VAL A 8 -6.37 12.14 -3.53
N PRO A 9 -6.06 10.84 -3.40
CA PRO A 9 -6.36 9.87 -4.45
C PRO A 9 -7.87 9.63 -4.53
N THR A 10 -8.40 9.65 -5.76
CA THR A 10 -9.83 9.49 -6.04
C THR A 10 -10.09 8.41 -7.09
N TYR A 11 -11.21 7.69 -6.93
CA TYR A 11 -11.76 6.78 -7.93
C TYR A 11 -13.25 6.55 -7.67
N ASN A 12 -14.12 7.15 -8.50
CA ASN A 12 -15.57 7.13 -8.36
C ASN A 12 -16.02 7.63 -6.98
N GLU A 13 -15.63 8.86 -6.64
CA GLU A 13 -15.90 9.52 -5.35
C GLU A 13 -16.70 10.82 -5.52
N GLU A 14 -17.56 10.91 -6.54
CA GLU A 14 -18.36 12.11 -6.86
C GLU A 14 -19.11 12.70 -5.65
N LEU A 15 -19.59 11.85 -4.74
CA LEU A 15 -20.33 12.27 -3.56
C LEU A 15 -19.46 12.92 -2.48
N ASN A 16 -18.14 12.77 -2.57
CA ASN A 16 -17.20 13.17 -1.52
C ASN A 16 -16.30 14.34 -1.92
N ILE A 17 -16.11 14.64 -3.21
CA ILE A 17 -15.17 15.66 -3.69
C ILE A 17 -15.37 17.02 -3.05
N GLN A 18 -16.60 17.54 -3.08
CA GLN A 18 -16.91 18.85 -2.47
C GLN A 18 -16.69 18.82 -0.96
N MET A 19 -17.09 17.75 -0.29
CA MET A 19 -16.94 17.60 1.17
C MET A 19 -15.48 17.56 1.60
N VAL A 20 -14.63 16.88 0.83
CA VAL A 20 -13.15 16.86 1.06
C VAL A 20 -12.60 18.28 0.98
N TYR A 21 -12.95 19.02 -0.09
CA TYR A 21 -12.52 20.39 -0.27
C TYR A 21 -12.95 21.27 0.92
N ASP A 22 -14.22 21.22 1.29
CA ASP A 22 -14.80 22.04 2.35
C ASP A 22 -14.14 21.75 3.72
N ARG A 23 -14.02 20.46 4.09
CA ARG A 23 -13.42 20.05 5.37
C ARG A 23 -11.92 20.39 5.43
N VAL A 24 -11.15 20.10 4.40
CA VAL A 24 -9.70 20.42 4.39
C VAL A 24 -9.51 21.93 4.45
N THR A 25 -10.24 22.70 3.67
CA THR A 25 -10.13 24.17 3.66
C THR A 25 -10.53 24.75 5.02
N ALA A 26 -11.57 24.22 5.68
CA ALA A 26 -11.96 24.63 7.02
C ALA A 26 -10.85 24.41 8.04
N VAL A 27 -10.23 23.23 8.06
CA VAL A 27 -9.09 22.90 8.95
C VAL A 27 -7.94 23.89 8.76
N PHE A 28 -7.58 24.19 7.51
CA PHE A 28 -6.48 25.14 7.24
C PHE A 28 -6.85 26.57 7.67
N ARG A 29 -8.06 27.02 7.38
CA ARG A 29 -8.53 28.36 7.77
C ARG A 29 -8.55 28.54 9.29
N GLU A 30 -8.98 27.51 10.04
CA GLU A 30 -9.23 27.59 11.47
C GLU A 30 -8.00 27.26 12.32
N SER A 31 -7.22 26.26 11.92
CA SER A 31 -6.13 25.71 12.74
C SER A 31 -4.73 25.93 12.16
N LEU A 32 -4.61 26.20 10.87
CA LEU A 32 -3.32 26.32 10.17
C LEU A 32 -3.21 27.57 9.28
N PRO A 33 -3.70 28.77 9.72
CA PRO A 33 -3.73 29.97 8.87
C PRO A 33 -2.34 30.48 8.47
N GLN A 34 -1.26 30.02 9.12
CA GLN A 34 0.12 30.36 8.84
C GLN A 34 0.71 29.54 7.68
N TYR A 35 -0.02 28.56 7.14
CA TYR A 35 0.42 27.71 6.04
C TYR A 35 -0.38 27.99 4.77
N GLU A 36 0.30 27.80 3.63
CA GLU A 36 -0.35 27.79 2.32
C GLU A 36 -0.83 26.38 2.02
N LEU A 37 -2.12 26.21 1.71
CA LEU A 37 -2.70 24.93 1.30
C LEU A 37 -2.53 24.73 -0.21
N GLU A 38 -1.94 23.60 -0.60
CA GLU A 38 -2.09 22.99 -1.91
C GLU A 38 -2.98 21.74 -1.76
N LEU A 39 -4.14 21.71 -2.39
CA LEU A 39 -4.99 20.54 -2.43
C LEU A 39 -4.82 19.86 -3.79
N LEU A 40 -4.20 18.67 -3.81
CA LEU A 40 -3.88 17.91 -5.01
C LEU A 40 -4.75 16.67 -5.11
N PHE A 41 -5.74 16.70 -6.01
CA PHE A 41 -6.49 15.50 -6.37
C PHE A 41 -5.73 14.68 -7.40
N ILE A 42 -5.70 13.35 -7.23
CA ILE A 42 -5.24 12.45 -8.26
C ILE A 42 -6.33 11.45 -8.61
N ASP A 43 -6.97 11.69 -9.75
CA ASP A 43 -8.06 10.87 -10.24
C ASP A 43 -7.54 9.67 -11.03
N ASN A 44 -7.99 8.49 -10.63
CA ASN A 44 -7.53 7.23 -11.18
C ASN A 44 -8.44 6.71 -12.31
N ALA A 45 -8.82 7.61 -13.25
CA ALA A 45 -9.74 7.39 -14.35
C ALA A 45 -11.17 7.02 -13.87
N SER A 46 -11.77 7.89 -13.09
CA SER A 46 -13.16 7.77 -12.63
C SER A 46 -14.13 7.75 -13.79
N GLN A 47 -15.24 7.03 -13.62
CA GLN A 47 -16.29 6.86 -14.65
C GLN A 47 -17.61 7.57 -14.29
N ASP A 48 -17.64 8.23 -13.12
CA ASP A 48 -18.74 9.04 -12.60
C ASP A 48 -18.43 10.54 -12.77
N GLN A 49 -19.11 11.42 -12.04
CA GLN A 49 -18.91 12.87 -12.11
C GLN A 49 -17.67 13.37 -11.36
N THR A 50 -16.84 12.49 -10.80
CA THR A 50 -15.65 12.87 -10.00
C THR A 50 -14.75 13.85 -10.74
N GLN A 51 -14.41 13.57 -12.01
CA GLN A 51 -13.51 14.42 -12.81
C GLN A 51 -14.11 15.81 -13.04
N VAL A 52 -15.38 15.88 -13.42
CA VAL A 52 -16.07 17.15 -13.66
C VAL A 52 -16.10 18.03 -12.40
N LEU A 53 -16.34 17.43 -11.22
CA LEU A 53 -16.34 18.15 -9.95
C LEU A 53 -14.94 18.66 -9.58
N ILE A 54 -13.91 17.85 -9.78
CA ILE A 54 -12.51 18.25 -9.54
C ILE A 54 -12.11 19.41 -10.49
N GLU A 55 -12.45 19.31 -11.77
CA GLU A 55 -12.18 20.38 -12.76
C GLU A 55 -12.84 21.69 -12.36
N ALA A 56 -14.09 21.66 -11.91
CA ALA A 56 -14.80 22.83 -11.42
C ALA A 56 -14.11 23.47 -10.19
N LEU A 57 -13.61 22.64 -9.27
CA LEU A 57 -12.83 23.14 -8.12
C LEU A 57 -11.52 23.79 -8.57
N CYS A 58 -10.80 23.19 -9.51
CA CYS A 58 -9.54 23.75 -10.06
C CYS A 58 -9.77 25.10 -10.76
N GLN A 59 -10.91 25.28 -11.45
CA GLN A 59 -11.26 26.55 -12.09
C GLN A 59 -11.62 27.63 -11.10
N SER A 60 -12.26 27.25 -9.97
CA SER A 60 -12.76 28.19 -8.97
C SER A 60 -11.72 28.56 -7.91
N HIS A 61 -10.71 27.70 -7.68
CA HIS A 61 -9.77 27.81 -6.57
C HIS A 61 -8.33 27.57 -7.00
N SER A 62 -7.49 28.60 -6.92
CA SER A 62 -6.09 28.57 -7.34
C SER A 62 -5.18 27.63 -6.53
N ASN A 63 -5.63 27.27 -5.32
CA ASN A 63 -4.92 26.34 -4.45
C ASN A 63 -5.29 24.86 -4.69
N VAL A 64 -6.22 24.59 -5.63
CA VAL A 64 -6.61 23.24 -6.02
C VAL A 64 -5.91 22.86 -7.33
N ARG A 65 -5.31 21.69 -7.34
CA ARG A 65 -4.67 21.08 -8.51
C ARG A 65 -5.21 19.67 -8.73
N ALA A 66 -5.17 19.21 -9.94
CA ALA A 66 -5.60 17.87 -10.29
C ALA A 66 -4.63 17.17 -11.26
N ILE A 67 -4.57 15.85 -11.13
CA ILE A 67 -3.94 14.94 -12.08
C ILE A 67 -4.98 13.92 -12.47
N PHE A 68 -5.24 13.79 -13.78
CA PHE A 68 -6.17 12.81 -14.33
C PHE A 68 -5.37 11.69 -15.00
N ASN A 69 -5.41 10.50 -14.43
CA ASN A 69 -4.74 9.34 -14.98
C ASN A 69 -5.47 8.84 -16.23
N ALA A 70 -4.73 8.44 -17.26
CA ALA A 70 -5.28 7.93 -18.51
C ALA A 70 -6.05 6.60 -18.34
N ARG A 71 -5.78 5.85 -17.27
CA ARG A 71 -6.49 4.62 -16.87
C ARG A 71 -6.38 4.38 -15.38
N ASN A 72 -7.14 3.45 -14.85
CA ASN A 72 -6.97 3.00 -13.48
C ASN A 72 -5.66 2.20 -13.34
N PHE A 73 -4.66 2.77 -12.66
CA PHE A 73 -3.36 2.15 -12.35
C PHE A 73 -3.36 1.38 -11.03
N GLY A 74 -4.47 1.41 -10.31
CA GLY A 74 -4.60 0.85 -8.96
C GLY A 74 -4.21 1.84 -7.86
N PHE A 75 -4.65 1.52 -6.65
CA PHE A 75 -4.53 2.41 -5.49
C PHE A 75 -3.07 2.78 -5.18
N SER A 76 -2.19 1.80 -5.03
CA SER A 76 -0.81 2.04 -4.60
C SER A 76 -0.01 2.93 -5.55
N ARG A 77 -0.13 2.68 -6.86
CA ARG A 77 0.58 3.49 -7.89
C ARG A 77 0.06 4.91 -7.95
N SER A 78 -1.26 5.08 -7.98
CA SER A 78 -1.90 6.39 -8.06
C SER A 78 -1.55 7.23 -6.83
N THR A 79 -1.67 6.66 -5.64
CA THR A 79 -1.33 7.33 -4.37
C THR A 79 0.15 7.74 -4.31
N PHE A 80 1.04 6.82 -4.65
CA PHE A 80 2.48 7.09 -4.65
C PHE A 80 2.85 8.18 -5.66
N TYR A 81 2.30 8.10 -6.87
CA TYR A 81 2.52 9.12 -7.88
C TYR A 81 2.00 10.49 -7.43
N GLY A 82 0.82 10.55 -6.81
CA GLY A 82 0.30 11.80 -6.23
C GLY A 82 1.26 12.43 -5.22
N LEU A 83 1.83 11.64 -4.31
CA LEU A 83 2.82 12.13 -3.35
C LEU A 83 4.07 12.67 -4.04
N THR A 84 4.55 12.06 -5.12
CA THR A 84 5.72 12.56 -5.87
C THR A 84 5.45 13.89 -6.58
N GLN A 85 4.19 14.23 -6.85
CA GLN A 85 3.78 15.48 -7.53
C GLN A 85 3.45 16.62 -6.58
N ALA A 86 3.43 16.37 -5.27
CA ALA A 86 3.22 17.40 -4.25
C ALA A 86 4.34 18.45 -4.27
N THR A 87 4.00 19.74 -4.19
CA THR A 87 4.98 20.83 -4.26
C THR A 87 5.31 21.48 -2.92
N GLY A 88 4.55 21.14 -1.87
CA GLY A 88 4.71 21.70 -0.53
C GLY A 88 6.00 21.31 0.18
N ASP A 89 6.27 21.96 1.31
CA ASP A 89 7.37 21.62 2.23
C ASP A 89 7.15 20.28 2.93
N CYS A 90 5.90 19.84 2.98
CA CYS A 90 5.50 18.48 3.30
C CYS A 90 4.23 18.11 2.52
N ALA A 91 3.90 16.82 2.47
CA ALA A 91 2.66 16.34 1.89
C ALA A 91 1.89 15.49 2.91
N ILE A 92 0.58 15.63 2.92
CA ILE A 92 -0.34 14.81 3.71
C ILE A 92 -1.15 13.96 2.73
N LEU A 93 -1.13 12.65 2.90
CA LEU A 93 -2.01 11.76 2.17
C LEU A 93 -3.34 11.65 2.91
N LEU A 94 -4.44 11.99 2.26
CA LEU A 94 -5.80 11.93 2.80
C LEU A 94 -6.69 11.16 1.84
N PHE A 95 -7.52 10.24 2.34
CA PHE A 95 -8.44 9.50 1.49
C PHE A 95 -9.78 10.23 1.31
N ALA A 96 -10.29 10.19 0.08
CA ALA A 96 -11.50 10.91 -0.31
C ALA A 96 -12.78 10.44 0.42
N ASP A 97 -12.78 9.24 0.99
CA ASP A 97 -13.94 8.70 1.72
C ASP A 97 -14.14 9.29 3.12
N LEU A 98 -13.19 10.14 3.57
CA LEU A 98 -13.21 10.84 4.85
C LEU A 98 -13.37 9.94 6.08
N GLN A 99 -13.05 8.64 5.94
CA GLN A 99 -12.94 7.75 7.09
C GLN A 99 -11.80 8.14 8.02
N ASP A 100 -10.78 8.76 7.45
CA ASP A 100 -9.65 9.34 8.16
C ASP A 100 -9.91 10.84 8.34
N PRO A 101 -10.09 11.33 9.60
CA PRO A 101 -10.59 12.67 9.84
C PRO A 101 -9.54 13.75 9.50
N PRO A 102 -9.87 14.75 8.66
CA PRO A 102 -8.97 15.88 8.39
C PRO A 102 -8.62 16.70 9.64
N ASP A 103 -9.45 16.60 10.67
CA ASP A 103 -9.29 17.35 11.93
C ASP A 103 -7.98 17.04 12.68
N ILE A 104 -7.32 15.89 12.39
CA ILE A 104 -6.03 15.55 12.99
C ILE A 104 -4.82 16.09 12.21
N ILE A 105 -5.04 16.73 11.06
CA ILE A 105 -3.97 17.36 10.27
C ILE A 105 -3.13 18.34 11.11
N PRO A 106 -3.69 19.20 11.98
CA PRO A 106 -2.90 20.08 12.84
C PRO A 106 -1.94 19.33 13.77
N ASP A 107 -2.34 18.16 14.27
CA ASP A 107 -1.48 17.33 15.12
C ASP A 107 -0.32 16.72 14.31
N PHE A 108 -0.57 16.32 13.06
CA PHE A 108 0.52 15.89 12.16
C PHE A 108 1.52 17.01 11.92
N VAL A 109 1.03 18.23 11.63
CA VAL A 109 1.88 19.41 11.39
C VAL A 109 2.71 19.74 12.63
N LYS A 110 2.12 19.68 13.82
CA LYS A 110 2.84 19.89 15.09
C LYS A 110 3.98 18.90 15.30
N LYS A 111 3.78 17.62 15.00
CA LYS A 111 4.81 16.59 15.08
C LYS A 111 5.91 16.81 14.05
N TRP A 112 5.55 17.18 12.82
CA TRP A 112 6.48 17.53 11.77
C TRP A 112 7.35 18.74 12.15
N GLU A 113 6.77 19.79 12.71
CA GLU A 113 7.51 20.96 13.20
C GLU A 113 8.47 20.62 14.34
N SER A 114 8.17 19.56 15.12
CA SER A 114 9.05 19.03 16.16
C SER A 114 10.24 18.21 15.59
N GLY A 115 10.32 18.05 14.25
CA GLY A 115 11.43 17.38 13.57
C GLY A 115 11.14 15.95 13.09
N ALA A 116 9.87 15.49 13.11
CA ALA A 116 9.52 14.21 12.51
C ALA A 116 9.65 14.30 10.98
N GLY A 117 10.34 13.32 10.38
CA GLY A 117 10.44 13.18 8.91
C GLY A 117 9.19 12.56 8.30
N VAL A 118 8.49 11.73 9.05
CA VAL A 118 7.21 11.12 8.69
C VAL A 118 6.32 11.07 9.93
N VAL A 119 5.04 11.42 9.79
CA VAL A 119 4.04 11.25 10.84
C VAL A 119 2.97 10.31 10.33
N VAL A 120 2.78 9.15 10.98
CA VAL A 120 1.82 8.13 10.54
C VAL A 120 0.57 8.13 11.41
N GLY A 121 -0.58 8.08 10.75
CA GLY A 121 -1.87 7.87 11.40
C GLY A 121 -2.11 6.39 11.69
N ILE A 122 -2.33 6.02 12.94
CA ILE A 122 -2.60 4.65 13.38
C ILE A 122 -4.06 4.54 13.84
N LYS A 123 -4.81 3.66 13.21
CA LYS A 123 -6.21 3.39 13.58
C LYS A 123 -6.30 2.65 14.92
N GLN A 124 -6.96 3.22 15.92
CA GLN A 124 -7.12 2.59 17.23
C GLN A 124 -8.15 1.46 17.23
N SER A 125 -9.20 1.58 16.44
CA SER A 125 -10.25 0.57 16.30
C SER A 125 -10.80 0.56 14.88
N SER A 126 -11.01 -0.61 14.32
CA SER A 126 -11.86 -0.79 13.16
C SER A 126 -13.14 -1.49 13.63
N SER A 127 -14.31 -1.10 13.13
CA SER A 127 -15.60 -1.73 13.38
C SER A 127 -15.70 -3.12 12.71
N GLU A 128 -14.62 -3.89 12.78
CA GLU A 128 -14.52 -5.20 12.14
C GLU A 128 -15.08 -6.33 13.01
N SER A 129 -15.52 -7.41 12.34
CA SER A 129 -15.91 -8.62 13.05
C SER A 129 -14.71 -9.22 13.81
N PRO A 130 -14.93 -9.87 14.96
CA PRO A 130 -13.86 -10.51 15.74
C PRO A 130 -13.04 -11.54 14.95
N ILE A 131 -13.67 -12.20 13.97
CA ILE A 131 -13.03 -13.19 13.10
C ILE A 131 -12.03 -12.49 12.18
N MET A 132 -12.41 -11.38 11.54
CA MET A 132 -11.56 -10.62 10.65
C MET A 132 -10.37 -10.00 11.41
N TYR A 133 -10.59 -9.52 12.63
CA TYR A 133 -9.54 -9.05 13.53
C TYR A 133 -8.49 -10.14 13.81
N ARG A 134 -8.93 -11.40 14.11
CA ARG A 134 -8.02 -12.53 14.34
C ARG A 134 -7.20 -12.89 13.10
N ILE A 135 -7.85 -12.96 11.93
CA ILE A 135 -7.17 -13.24 10.65
C ILE A 135 -6.10 -12.18 10.38
N ARG A 136 -6.46 -10.91 10.55
CA ARG A 136 -5.54 -9.80 10.35
C ARG A 136 -4.39 -9.79 11.36
N SER A 137 -4.66 -10.07 12.65
CA SER A 137 -3.63 -10.18 13.67
C SER A 137 -2.65 -11.31 13.39
N LEU A 138 -3.17 -12.47 12.91
CA LEU A 138 -2.32 -13.59 12.48
C LEU A 138 -1.46 -13.22 11.28
N TYR A 139 -2.04 -12.52 10.30
CA TYR A 139 -1.31 -12.00 9.14
C TYR A 139 -0.17 -11.06 9.57
N TYR A 140 -0.45 -10.05 10.40
CA TYR A 140 0.61 -9.12 10.87
C TYR A 140 1.68 -9.83 11.70
N ARG A 141 1.29 -10.80 12.53
CA ARG A 141 2.25 -11.62 13.27
C ARG A 141 3.12 -12.47 12.35
N PHE A 142 2.55 -13.04 11.31
CA PHE A 142 3.29 -13.77 10.28
C PHE A 142 4.25 -12.84 9.52
N ILE A 143 3.77 -11.69 9.07
CA ILE A 143 4.58 -10.69 8.38
C ILE A 143 5.72 -10.18 9.26
N SER A 144 5.49 -9.90 10.55
CA SER A 144 6.53 -9.41 11.44
C SER A 144 7.67 -10.42 11.67
N VAL A 145 7.41 -11.71 11.46
CA VAL A 145 8.44 -12.77 11.56
C VAL A 145 9.25 -12.90 10.26
N ILE A 146 8.61 -12.68 9.11
CA ILE A 146 9.23 -12.93 7.79
C ILE A 146 9.70 -11.66 7.08
N SER A 147 9.30 -10.48 7.54
CA SER A 147 9.70 -9.18 6.98
C SER A 147 10.99 -8.68 7.64
N ASP A 148 11.90 -8.19 6.81
CA ASP A 148 13.16 -7.59 7.27
C ASP A 148 12.95 -6.15 7.82
N ILE A 149 11.71 -5.60 7.76
CA ILE A 149 11.38 -4.24 8.20
C ILE A 149 10.25 -4.24 9.24
N THR A 150 10.31 -3.29 10.18
CA THR A 150 9.25 -3.07 11.17
C THR A 150 8.05 -2.43 10.48
N GLN A 151 6.96 -3.17 10.31
CA GLN A 151 5.72 -2.61 9.78
C GLN A 151 4.87 -2.00 10.88
N PHE A 152 4.25 -0.85 10.59
CA PHE A 152 3.29 -0.21 11.48
C PHE A 152 1.92 -0.89 11.34
N PRO A 153 1.42 -1.62 12.37
CA PRO A 153 0.08 -2.20 12.33
C PRO A 153 -0.97 -1.09 12.18
N GLN A 154 -2.05 -1.36 11.44
CA GLN A 154 -3.16 -0.42 11.26
C GLN A 154 -2.82 0.90 10.52
N PHE A 155 -1.63 1.02 9.95
CA PHE A 155 -1.25 2.11 9.07
C PHE A 155 -1.63 1.78 7.61
N ASP A 156 -2.35 2.65 6.93
CA ASP A 156 -2.79 2.47 5.53
C ASP A 156 -2.18 3.48 4.55
N GLY A 157 -1.41 4.41 5.06
CA GLY A 157 -0.78 5.49 4.29
C GLY A 157 -1.25 6.88 4.70
N PHE A 158 -2.33 7.01 5.47
CA PHE A 158 -2.74 8.31 6.00
C PHE A 158 -1.67 8.87 6.94
N GLY A 159 -1.12 10.03 6.61
CA GLY A 159 -0.02 10.62 7.36
C GLY A 159 0.62 11.80 6.65
N LEU A 160 1.62 12.39 7.29
CA LEU A 160 2.40 13.50 6.79
C LEU A 160 3.81 13.03 6.43
N TYR A 161 4.31 13.51 5.30
CA TYR A 161 5.60 13.18 4.72
C TYR A 161 6.39 14.46 4.46
N ASP A 162 7.55 14.61 5.10
CA ASP A 162 8.46 15.75 4.91
C ASP A 162 8.98 15.85 3.48
N ARG A 163 9.38 17.03 3.07
CA ARG A 163 9.98 17.30 1.75
C ARG A 163 11.14 16.36 1.42
N LYS A 164 12.03 16.10 2.37
CA LYS A 164 13.16 15.20 2.17
C LYS A 164 12.73 13.77 1.86
N PHE A 165 11.69 13.29 2.56
CA PHE A 165 11.09 11.98 2.26
C PHE A 165 10.52 11.97 0.83
N LEU A 166 9.77 13.02 0.44
CA LEU A 166 9.20 13.14 -0.91
C LEU A 166 10.27 13.17 -2.00
N GLU A 167 11.39 13.82 -1.76
CA GLU A 167 12.53 13.86 -2.70
C GLU A 167 13.18 12.49 -2.87
N VAL A 168 13.34 11.73 -1.79
CA VAL A 168 13.85 10.36 -1.85
C VAL A 168 12.91 9.47 -2.66
N ILE A 169 11.62 9.49 -2.39
CA ILE A 169 10.65 8.62 -3.10
C ILE A 169 10.52 8.98 -4.59
N ARG A 170 10.74 10.24 -4.98
CA ARG A 170 10.81 10.65 -6.39
C ARG A 170 11.96 9.96 -7.13
N GLY A 171 13.08 9.71 -6.45
CA GLY A 171 14.26 9.07 -7.01
C GLY A 171 14.19 7.54 -7.08
N LEU A 172 13.26 6.90 -6.36
CA LEU A 172 13.21 5.44 -6.27
C LEU A 172 12.83 4.74 -7.57
N GLY A 173 12.02 5.37 -8.44
CA GLY A 173 11.59 4.79 -9.72
C GLY A 173 10.84 3.46 -9.59
N ASP A 174 10.23 3.18 -8.44
CA ASP A 174 9.55 1.90 -8.18
C ASP A 174 8.28 1.77 -9.02
N SER A 175 8.20 0.69 -9.77
CA SER A 175 7.04 0.41 -10.65
C SER A 175 5.82 -0.14 -9.89
N LEU A 176 6.01 -0.70 -8.69
CA LEU A 176 4.99 -1.27 -7.82
C LEU A 176 5.18 -0.81 -6.36
N PRO A 177 5.08 0.50 -6.09
CA PRO A 177 5.42 1.05 -4.79
C PRO A 177 4.49 0.55 -3.69
N TYR A 178 5.08 0.09 -2.60
CA TYR A 178 4.39 -0.25 -1.36
C TYR A 178 4.73 0.78 -0.28
N LEU A 179 3.99 1.88 -0.24
CA LEU A 179 4.29 3.05 0.60
C LEU A 179 4.55 2.69 2.07
N ARG A 180 3.77 1.75 2.64
CA ARG A 180 3.94 1.31 4.05
C ARG A 180 5.32 0.72 4.32
N GLY A 181 5.83 -0.05 3.38
CA GLY A 181 7.18 -0.62 3.47
C GLY A 181 8.25 0.43 3.27
N ILE A 182 8.10 1.30 2.27
CA ILE A 182 9.04 2.40 1.98
C ILE A 182 9.20 3.30 3.21
N VAL A 183 8.11 3.65 3.90
CA VAL A 183 8.13 4.45 5.14
C VAL A 183 9.02 3.81 6.19
N SER A 184 8.94 2.50 6.37
CA SER A 184 9.74 1.77 7.37
C SER A 184 11.19 1.57 6.94
N GLU A 185 11.42 1.39 5.62
CA GLU A 185 12.74 1.05 5.08
C GLU A 185 13.69 2.26 5.04
N LEU A 186 13.18 3.45 4.73
CA LEU A 186 14.01 4.64 4.54
C LEU A 186 14.62 5.20 5.84
N GLY A 187 14.21 4.73 7.01
CA GLY A 187 14.85 5.08 8.29
C GLY A 187 14.68 6.54 8.73
N PHE A 188 13.69 7.26 8.22
CA PHE A 188 13.34 8.59 8.72
C PHE A 188 12.85 8.52 10.17
N HIS A 189 12.97 9.62 10.92
CA HIS A 189 12.34 9.74 12.24
C HIS A 189 10.82 9.74 12.07
N ILE A 190 10.16 8.69 12.60
CA ILE A 190 8.72 8.46 12.46
C ILE A 190 8.04 8.71 13.80
N GLU A 191 7.01 9.56 13.77
CA GLU A 191 6.10 9.76 14.89
C GLU A 191 4.73 9.16 14.56
N CYS A 192 4.04 8.67 15.59
CA CYS A 192 2.71 8.07 15.43
C CYS A 192 1.64 8.92 16.10
N ILE A 193 0.50 9.06 15.43
CA ILE A 193 -0.72 9.64 16.01
C ILE A 193 -1.84 8.63 15.87
N THR A 194 -2.46 8.29 16.98
CA THR A 194 -3.58 7.36 17.01
C THR A 194 -4.89 8.10 16.85
N TYR A 195 -5.81 7.55 16.05
CA TYR A 195 -7.11 8.13 15.81
C TYR A 195 -8.21 7.08 15.70
N HIS A 196 -9.46 7.51 15.86
CA HIS A 196 -10.63 6.68 15.63
C HIS A 196 -11.11 6.85 14.19
N GLN A 197 -11.13 5.75 13.44
CA GLN A 197 -11.66 5.76 12.08
C GLN A 197 -13.15 6.05 12.11
N GLN A 198 -13.59 7.01 11.30
CA GLN A 198 -15.01 7.34 11.14
C GLN A 198 -15.71 6.33 10.24
N VAL A 199 -17.01 6.19 10.42
CA VAL A 199 -17.83 5.41 9.50
C VAL A 199 -17.95 6.18 8.19
N ARG A 200 -17.77 5.49 7.08
CA ARG A 200 -17.96 6.09 5.74
C ARG A 200 -19.36 6.70 5.64
N GLU A 201 -19.43 8.01 5.38
CA GLU A 201 -20.70 8.71 5.34
C GLU A 201 -21.43 8.47 4.01
N ARG A 202 -20.71 8.38 2.89
CA ARG A 202 -21.27 8.29 1.53
C ARG A 202 -20.45 7.35 0.64
N GLY A 203 -21.10 6.82 -0.38
CA GLY A 203 -20.48 5.96 -1.39
C GLY A 203 -20.34 4.48 -0.97
N LYS A 204 -19.78 3.66 -1.86
CA LYS A 204 -19.53 2.22 -1.64
C LYS A 204 -18.03 1.95 -1.65
N SER A 205 -17.58 1.03 -0.80
CA SER A 205 -16.18 0.59 -0.85
C SER A 205 -15.92 -0.20 -2.13
N HIS A 206 -14.94 0.24 -2.92
CA HIS A 206 -14.44 -0.49 -4.10
C HIS A 206 -13.34 -1.51 -3.74
N PHE A 207 -13.06 -1.67 -2.44
CA PHE A 207 -12.05 -2.61 -1.94
C PHE A 207 -12.70 -3.97 -1.69
N ASN A 208 -12.40 -4.95 -2.55
CA ASN A 208 -12.88 -6.31 -2.42
C ASN A 208 -11.77 -7.24 -1.89
N PHE A 209 -12.15 -8.50 -1.56
CA PHE A 209 -11.22 -9.50 -1.03
C PHE A 209 -9.99 -9.73 -1.94
N LEU A 210 -10.16 -9.75 -3.26
CA LEU A 210 -9.05 -9.94 -4.19
C LEU A 210 -8.05 -8.77 -4.14
N LYS A 211 -8.54 -7.54 -4.09
CA LYS A 211 -7.67 -6.36 -3.94
C LYS A 211 -6.93 -6.35 -2.60
N MET A 212 -7.59 -6.81 -1.53
CA MET A 212 -6.94 -6.97 -0.22
C MET A 212 -5.83 -8.02 -0.27
N TYR A 213 -6.09 -9.15 -0.95
CA TYR A 213 -5.09 -10.19 -1.19
C TYR A 213 -3.91 -9.66 -2.01
N ASP A 214 -4.15 -8.91 -3.09
CA ASP A 214 -3.10 -8.35 -3.94
C ASP A 214 -2.18 -7.39 -3.16
N VAL A 215 -2.75 -6.52 -2.31
CA VAL A 215 -1.97 -5.62 -1.45
C VAL A 215 -1.18 -6.40 -0.40
N ALA A 216 -1.76 -7.45 0.17
CA ALA A 216 -1.06 -8.31 1.13
C ALA A 216 0.10 -9.06 0.47
N MET A 217 -0.11 -9.62 -0.72
CA MET A 217 0.93 -10.29 -1.50
C MET A 217 2.03 -9.33 -1.94
N LEU A 218 1.67 -8.10 -2.34
CA LEU A 218 2.65 -7.07 -2.65
C LEU A 218 3.57 -6.79 -1.45
N GLY A 219 3.01 -6.65 -0.24
CA GLY A 219 3.80 -6.47 0.98
C GLY A 219 4.75 -7.63 1.27
N ILE A 220 4.29 -8.89 1.06
CA ILE A 220 5.10 -10.09 1.27
C ILE A 220 6.24 -10.17 0.24
N THR A 221 5.92 -9.99 -1.03
CA THR A 221 6.90 -10.18 -2.12
C THR A 221 7.93 -9.07 -2.17
N SER A 222 7.55 -7.83 -1.84
CA SER A 222 8.47 -6.68 -1.87
C SER A 222 9.41 -6.63 -0.67
N TYR A 223 8.97 -7.10 0.51
CA TYR A 223 9.72 -6.91 1.77
C TYR A 223 10.03 -8.20 2.55
N SER A 224 9.84 -9.37 1.92
CA SER A 224 10.18 -10.64 2.55
C SER A 224 11.10 -11.48 1.66
N ARG A 225 12.38 -11.56 2.07
CA ARG A 225 13.32 -12.52 1.48
C ARG A 225 13.00 -13.97 1.88
N ALA A 226 12.27 -14.14 2.99
CA ALA A 226 11.93 -15.46 3.50
C ALA A 226 11.02 -16.24 2.53
N ALA A 227 10.04 -15.58 1.88
CA ALA A 227 9.18 -16.21 0.89
C ALA A 227 9.98 -16.79 -0.29
N MET A 228 10.95 -16.03 -0.82
CA MET A 228 11.83 -16.50 -1.89
C MET A 228 12.74 -17.65 -1.41
N ARG A 229 13.31 -17.56 -0.21
CA ARG A 229 14.15 -18.62 0.37
C ARG A 229 13.37 -19.92 0.55
N ILE A 230 12.15 -19.85 1.10
CA ILE A 230 11.28 -21.03 1.27
C ILE A 230 11.00 -21.68 -0.08
N ALA A 231 10.61 -20.91 -1.10
CA ALA A 231 10.37 -21.44 -2.45
C ALA A 231 11.63 -22.10 -3.03
N THR A 232 12.81 -21.48 -2.85
CA THR A 232 14.08 -22.03 -3.31
C THR A 232 14.43 -23.35 -2.59
N PHE A 233 14.33 -23.38 -1.24
CA PHE A 233 14.62 -24.61 -0.49
C PHE A 233 13.62 -25.72 -0.77
N MET A 234 12.34 -25.40 -0.95
CA MET A 234 11.34 -26.38 -1.37
C MET A 234 11.66 -26.95 -2.76
N GLY A 235 11.98 -26.08 -3.74
CA GLY A 235 12.37 -26.50 -5.07
C GLY A 235 13.63 -27.39 -5.07
N MET A 236 14.65 -27.00 -4.30
CA MET A 236 15.88 -27.81 -4.13
C MET A 236 15.58 -29.14 -3.46
N GLY A 237 14.72 -29.16 -2.42
CA GLY A 237 14.34 -30.39 -1.71
C GLY A 237 13.60 -31.38 -2.64
N ILE A 238 12.57 -30.89 -3.35
CA ILE A 238 11.79 -31.69 -4.30
C ILE A 238 12.70 -32.20 -5.44
N GLY A 239 13.52 -31.30 -6.01
CA GLY A 239 14.47 -31.66 -7.06
C GLY A 239 15.49 -32.70 -6.59
N GLY A 240 16.06 -32.57 -5.39
CA GLY A 240 16.97 -33.55 -4.80
C GLY A 240 16.34 -34.93 -4.61
N ILE A 241 15.11 -34.96 -4.06
CA ILE A 241 14.34 -36.20 -3.89
C ILE A 241 14.08 -36.85 -5.27
N SER A 242 13.67 -36.04 -6.26
CA SER A 242 13.42 -36.54 -7.63
C SER A 242 14.65 -37.17 -8.25
N ILE A 243 15.84 -36.57 -8.08
CA ILE A 243 17.11 -37.11 -8.58
C ILE A 243 17.43 -38.45 -7.88
N ILE A 244 17.24 -38.55 -6.56
CA ILE A 244 17.50 -39.80 -5.81
C ILE A 244 16.58 -40.90 -6.29
N ILE A 245 15.29 -40.61 -6.50
CA ILE A 245 14.33 -41.61 -7.02
C ILE A 245 14.68 -42.02 -8.46
N ALA A 246 15.10 -41.07 -9.31
CA ALA A 246 15.52 -41.36 -10.68
C ALA A 246 16.76 -42.26 -10.70
N LEU A 247 17.76 -41.98 -9.88
CA LEU A 247 18.96 -42.82 -9.74
C LEU A 247 18.63 -44.21 -9.19
N TYR A 248 17.77 -44.29 -8.17
CA TYR A 248 17.32 -45.56 -7.62
C TYR A 248 16.59 -46.41 -8.67
N THR A 249 15.68 -45.82 -9.43
CA THR A 249 14.95 -46.52 -10.50
C THR A 249 15.87 -46.96 -11.64
N LEU A 250 16.86 -46.11 -12.00
CA LEU A 250 17.88 -46.45 -12.99
C LEU A 250 18.74 -47.65 -12.55
N ILE A 251 19.29 -47.61 -11.33
CA ILE A 251 20.12 -48.69 -10.77
C ILE A 251 19.30 -49.99 -10.70
N ARG A 252 18.07 -49.93 -10.19
CA ARG A 252 17.19 -51.11 -10.15
C ARG A 252 16.93 -51.68 -11.52
N LYS A 253 16.72 -50.84 -12.52
CA LYS A 253 16.53 -51.30 -13.90
C LYS A 253 17.78 -51.97 -14.49
N LEU A 254 18.97 -51.47 -14.20
CA LEU A 254 20.22 -52.04 -14.65
C LEU A 254 20.51 -53.41 -14.01
N LEU A 255 20.18 -53.58 -12.71
CA LEU A 255 20.42 -54.79 -11.96
C LEU A 255 19.37 -55.89 -12.19
N ALA A 256 18.13 -55.50 -12.48
CA ALA A 256 16.98 -56.40 -12.59
C ALA A 256 16.16 -56.14 -13.86
N TRP A 257 16.83 -56.17 -15.01
CA TRP A 257 16.27 -55.79 -16.32
C TRP A 257 14.96 -56.50 -16.69
N ASN A 258 14.88 -57.80 -16.38
CA ASN A 258 13.73 -58.66 -16.75
C ASN A 258 12.54 -58.58 -15.82
N SER A 259 12.68 -57.91 -14.63
CA SER A 259 11.61 -57.83 -13.63
C SER A 259 10.86 -56.46 -13.64
N PHE A 260 11.24 -55.54 -14.53
CA PHE A 260 10.63 -54.22 -14.62
C PHE A 260 9.52 -54.21 -15.69
N PRO A 261 8.27 -53.84 -15.36
CA PRO A 261 7.22 -53.64 -16.36
C PRO A 261 7.62 -52.57 -17.38
N VAL A 262 7.32 -52.83 -18.66
CA VAL A 262 7.62 -51.90 -19.75
C VAL A 262 6.88 -50.57 -19.50
N GLY A 263 7.61 -49.43 -19.48
CA GLY A 263 7.05 -48.09 -19.28
C GLY A 263 7.04 -47.58 -17.83
N SER A 264 7.17 -48.45 -16.81
CA SER A 264 7.09 -48.03 -15.40
C SER A 264 8.19 -47.02 -14.99
N ALA A 265 9.39 -47.11 -15.56
CA ALA A 265 10.47 -46.17 -15.29
C ALA A 265 10.18 -44.75 -15.85
N ALA A 266 9.62 -44.69 -17.06
CA ALA A 266 9.25 -43.42 -17.68
C ALA A 266 8.10 -42.69 -16.91
N ILE A 267 7.13 -43.48 -16.44
CA ILE A 267 6.01 -42.92 -15.62
C ILE A 267 6.53 -42.46 -14.28
N SER A 268 7.37 -43.25 -13.59
CA SER A 268 7.94 -42.85 -12.30
C SER A 268 8.81 -41.61 -12.40
N ILE A 269 9.63 -41.46 -13.44
CA ILE A 269 10.43 -40.27 -13.69
C ILE A 269 9.52 -39.08 -14.08
N GLY A 270 8.54 -39.28 -14.95
CA GLY A 270 7.64 -38.24 -15.42
C GLY A 270 6.78 -37.61 -14.31
N VAL A 271 6.29 -38.40 -13.34
CA VAL A 271 5.50 -37.92 -12.20
C VAL A 271 6.30 -37.01 -11.27
N PHE A 272 7.61 -37.15 -11.20
CA PHE A 272 8.46 -36.33 -10.33
C PHE A 272 9.06 -35.08 -11.01
N PHE A 273 8.96 -34.98 -12.34
CA PHE A 273 9.42 -33.81 -13.11
C PHE A 273 8.26 -32.84 -13.49
N LEU A 274 7.01 -33.17 -13.22
CA LEU A 274 5.86 -32.32 -13.32
C LEU A 274 5.59 -31.58 -11.99
#